data_a67ee90449a8d09333ccfb8f5913e67d
#
_entry.id   a67ee90449a8d09333ccfb8f5913e67d
#
_cell.length_a   1.000
_cell.length_b   1.000
_cell.length_c   1.000
_cell.angle_alpha   90.00
_cell.angle_beta   90.00
_cell.angle_gamma   90.00
#
_symmetry.space_group_name_H-M   'P 1'
#
loop_
_entity.id
_entity.type
_entity.pdbx_description
1 polymer ?
#
loop_
_entity_poly.entity_id
_entity_poly.type
_entity_poly.pdbx_seq_one_letter_code
_entity_poly.pdbx_strand_id
1 'polypeptide(L)'
;MTITADQDCSASDDIEKPPDDGQEAPVGADEHIAKGVARPWKRYARIALVVAVYVGAVGLAGGLGWKLWDEHTVSQAGQAAERTAVNYAQVLTSIDSNQVDQNFSAVLDGATGEFKDTYTKASAQLRQLLIDNKAAAHGTVVASAIQSQTKNKVVVLLMVDQTVSNAVRPDGRVDRSRMKVTMEDVGGRWLASKVELP
;
A
#
# COMPACT_ATOMS: atom_id res chain seq x y z
N MET A 1 1.19 42.40 47.17
CA MET A 1 2.30 42.80 48.05
C MET A 1 3.40 43.18 47.09
N THR A 2 3.38 44.43 46.71
CA THR A 2 4.11 45.53 47.37
C THR A 2 5.53 45.54 46.85
N ILE A 3 5.81 46.46 45.99
CA ILE A 3 6.27 47.87 46.18
C ILE A 3 7.73 47.95 45.73
N THR A 4 8.03 48.68 44.73
CA THR A 4 8.31 50.14 44.62
C THR A 4 9.80 50.43 44.54
N ALA A 5 10.21 51.05 43.48
CA ALA A 5 10.68 52.44 43.42
C ALA A 5 12.14 52.62 43.89
N ASP A 6 12.94 53.48 43.49
CA ASP A 6 12.82 54.82 42.95
C ASP A 6 14.23 55.35 42.70
N GLN A 7 14.35 56.26 41.73
CA GLN A 7 15.01 57.53 41.87
C GLN A 7 16.53 57.52 42.11
N ASP A 8 17.30 58.37 41.64
CA ASP A 8 17.15 59.67 40.96
C ASP A 8 18.52 60.31 40.82
N CYS A 9 18.57 61.28 39.96
CA CYS A 9 19.30 62.55 40.06
C CYS A 9 20.79 62.56 39.70
N SER A 10 21.05 63.21 38.67
CA SER A 10 21.25 64.70 38.56
C SER A 10 22.71 65.16 38.52
N ALA A 11 23.02 65.79 37.52
CA ALA A 11 23.33 67.18 37.27
C ALA A 11 24.80 67.57 37.24
N SER A 12 25.02 68.29 36.24
CA SER A 12 25.58 69.66 36.10
C SER A 12 27.06 69.81 35.81
N ASP A 13 27.20 70.44 34.72
CA ASP A 13 27.84 71.78 34.45
C ASP A 13 29.37 71.74 34.41
N ASP A 14 30.06 72.41 33.54
CA ASP A 14 30.06 73.70 33.01
C ASP A 14 31.17 73.89 31.93
N ILE A 15 30.80 74.53 30.84
CA ILE A 15 31.44 75.71 30.21
C ILE A 15 32.95 75.70 30.03
N GLU A 16 33.41 75.83 28.76
CA GLU A 16 34.13 77.04 28.29
C GLU A 16 34.52 76.96 26.80
N LYS A 17 34.21 77.99 26.04
CA LYS A 17 34.54 78.33 24.65
C LYS A 17 35.51 79.56 24.74
N PRO A 18 36.08 80.04 23.65
CA PRO A 18 36.91 79.67 22.51
C PRO A 18 38.27 80.43 22.49
N PRO A 19 39.00 80.71 21.41
CA PRO A 19 38.67 81.23 20.09
C PRO A 19 39.49 80.60 18.90
N ASP A 20 38.94 80.71 17.71
CA ASP A 20 39.20 81.45 16.48
C ASP A 20 40.65 81.51 15.92
N ASP A 21 40.74 81.11 14.69
CA ASP A 21 41.29 81.86 13.57
C ASP A 21 41.73 80.98 12.40
N GLY A 22 41.24 81.33 11.23
CA GLY A 22 42.06 81.45 10.03
C GLY A 22 41.84 80.49 8.89
N GLN A 23 40.90 80.83 7.99
CA GLN A 23 41.13 80.95 6.53
C GLN A 23 41.97 79.85 5.83
N GLU A 24 41.45 79.16 4.89
CA GLU A 24 41.33 79.35 3.43
C GLU A 24 40.86 78.07 2.71
N ALA A 25 39.89 78.23 1.85
CA ALA A 25 39.59 77.21 0.79
C ALA A 25 40.62 77.38 -0.34
N PRO A 26 40.87 76.32 -1.18
CA PRO A 26 40.03 76.19 -2.36
C PRO A 26 39.76 74.74 -2.85
N VAL A 27 38.58 74.60 -3.38
CA VAL A 27 38.17 73.92 -4.65
C VAL A 27 38.99 72.73 -5.10
N GLY A 28 38.30 71.57 -5.12
CA GLY A 28 38.68 70.38 -5.85
C GLY A 28 37.52 69.42 -5.87
N ALA A 29 36.66 69.61 -6.84
CA ALA A 29 35.60 68.64 -7.18
C ALA A 29 36.23 67.31 -7.61
N ASP A 30 35.85 66.22 -6.94
CA ASP A 30 35.84 64.89 -7.53
C ASP A 30 34.62 64.13 -7.02
N GLU A 31 33.62 64.30 -7.81
CA GLU A 31 32.37 63.56 -7.79
C GLU A 31 32.67 62.15 -8.19
N HIS A 32 33.12 61.30 -7.25
CA HIS A 32 33.14 59.84 -7.46
C HIS A 32 31.73 59.35 -7.38
N ILE A 33 31.08 59.37 -8.54
CA ILE A 33 29.88 58.52 -8.86
C ILE A 33 30.21 57.09 -8.52
N ALA A 34 29.80 56.66 -7.36
CA ALA A 34 29.70 55.22 -7.04
C ALA A 34 28.73 54.60 -8.04
N LYS A 35 29.25 54.15 -9.16
CA LYS A 35 28.54 53.23 -10.07
C LYS A 35 28.16 52.01 -9.22
N GLY A 36 26.94 52.01 -8.74
CA GLY A 36 26.32 50.85 -8.17
C GLY A 36 26.42 49.70 -9.17
N VAL A 37 27.33 48.77 -8.91
CA VAL A 37 27.39 47.49 -9.61
C VAL A 37 26.04 46.84 -9.40
N ALA A 38 25.16 46.98 -10.35
CA ALA A 38 23.87 46.29 -10.40
C ALA A 38 24.18 44.79 -10.42
N ARG A 39 24.26 44.23 -9.23
CA ARG A 39 24.50 42.81 -8.96
C ARG A 39 23.49 42.03 -9.80
N PRO A 40 23.90 41.08 -10.62
CA PRO A 40 23.03 40.37 -11.54
C PRO A 40 22.07 39.35 -10.81
N TRP A 41 21.64 39.71 -9.60
CA TRP A 41 20.74 38.93 -8.75
C TRP A 41 19.44 38.55 -9.47
N LYS A 42 18.91 39.48 -10.27
CA LYS A 42 17.66 39.19 -11.01
C LYS A 42 17.82 38.05 -12.03
N ARG A 43 19.03 37.83 -12.58
CA ARG A 43 19.31 36.70 -13.48
C ARG A 43 19.41 35.37 -12.70
N TYR A 44 20.11 35.38 -11.55
CA TYR A 44 20.21 34.20 -10.69
C TYR A 44 18.87 33.85 -10.04
N ALA A 45 18.06 34.82 -9.66
CA ALA A 45 16.71 34.59 -9.14
C ALA A 45 15.80 33.94 -10.17
N ARG A 46 15.88 34.30 -11.45
CA ARG A 46 15.12 33.66 -12.52
C ARG A 46 15.59 32.22 -12.76
N ILE A 47 16.90 31.99 -12.79
CA ILE A 47 17.47 30.64 -12.95
C ILE A 47 17.07 29.76 -11.75
N ALA A 48 17.18 30.28 -10.52
CA ALA A 48 16.77 29.57 -9.31
C ALA A 48 15.28 29.19 -9.33
N LEU A 49 14.41 30.10 -9.80
CA LEU A 49 12.98 29.83 -9.97
C LEU A 49 12.72 28.73 -11.01
N VAL A 50 13.40 28.78 -12.17
CA VAL A 50 13.24 27.75 -13.20
C VAL A 50 13.74 26.40 -12.70
N VAL A 51 14.87 26.35 -11.98
CA VAL A 51 15.39 25.11 -11.38
C VAL A 51 14.43 24.58 -10.32
N ALA A 52 13.86 25.43 -9.46
CA ALA A 52 12.90 25.05 -8.44
C ALA A 52 11.61 24.47 -9.06
N VAL A 53 11.10 25.08 -10.14
CA VAL A 53 9.94 24.59 -10.89
C VAL A 53 10.25 23.22 -11.56
N TYR A 54 11.44 23.08 -12.14
CA TYR A 54 11.85 21.83 -12.77
C TYR A 54 12.02 20.69 -11.75
N VAL A 55 12.68 20.97 -10.61
CA VAL A 55 12.83 20.00 -9.52
C VAL A 55 11.47 19.64 -8.94
N GLY A 56 10.57 20.60 -8.76
CA GLY A 56 9.19 20.37 -8.33
C GLY A 56 8.41 19.49 -9.31
N ALA A 57 8.53 19.75 -10.61
CA ALA A 57 7.85 18.96 -11.65
C ALA A 57 8.39 17.53 -11.72
N VAL A 58 9.72 17.33 -11.62
CA VAL A 58 10.35 15.99 -11.57
C VAL A 58 9.95 15.25 -10.30
N GLY A 59 9.88 15.93 -9.16
CA GLY A 59 9.42 15.33 -7.89
C GLY A 59 7.96 14.88 -7.95
N LEU A 60 7.08 15.69 -8.52
CA LEU A 60 5.67 15.33 -8.74
C LEU A 60 5.52 14.18 -9.74
N ALA A 61 6.23 14.21 -10.86
CA ALA A 61 6.19 13.14 -11.86
C ALA A 61 6.71 11.81 -11.28
N GLY A 62 7.80 11.85 -10.49
CA GLY A 62 8.34 10.67 -9.82
C GLY A 62 7.39 10.09 -8.78
N GLY A 63 6.75 10.94 -7.95
CA GLY A 63 5.78 10.52 -6.94
C GLY A 63 4.51 9.92 -7.54
N LEU A 64 3.97 10.53 -8.59
CA LEU A 64 2.82 10.01 -9.34
C LEU A 64 3.16 8.69 -10.05
N GLY A 65 4.34 8.61 -10.68
CA GLY A 65 4.79 7.40 -11.36
C GLY A 65 4.94 6.22 -10.41
N TRP A 66 5.49 6.44 -9.21
CA TRP A 66 5.60 5.39 -8.19
C TRP A 66 4.23 4.90 -7.74
N LYS A 67 3.29 5.81 -7.47
CA LYS A 67 1.94 5.44 -7.03
C LYS A 67 1.20 4.62 -8.09
N LEU A 68 1.26 5.03 -9.35
CA LEU A 68 0.67 4.29 -10.46
C LEU A 68 1.31 2.90 -10.64
N TRP A 69 2.61 2.79 -10.47
CA TRP A 69 3.30 1.50 -10.55
C TRP A 69 2.93 0.57 -9.40
N ASP A 70 2.76 1.11 -8.19
CA ASP A 70 2.32 0.36 -7.02
C ASP A 70 0.90 -0.18 -7.20
N GLU A 71 -0.04 0.66 -7.65
CA GLU A 71 -1.41 0.27 -7.95
C GLU A 71 -1.49 -0.80 -9.07
N HIS A 72 -0.64 -0.67 -10.10
CA HIS A 72 -0.58 -1.66 -11.17
C HIS A 72 -0.06 -3.02 -10.69
N THR A 73 0.97 -3.02 -9.83
CA THR A 73 1.51 -4.25 -9.22
C THR A 73 0.47 -4.94 -8.34
N VAL A 74 -0.25 -4.18 -7.51
CA VAL A 74 -1.33 -4.72 -6.66
C VAL A 74 -2.47 -5.28 -7.51
N SER A 75 -2.85 -4.62 -8.60
CA SER A 75 -3.89 -5.10 -9.51
C SER A 75 -3.50 -6.40 -10.21
N GLN A 76 -2.25 -6.53 -10.66
CA GLN A 76 -1.75 -7.76 -11.26
C GLN A 76 -1.72 -8.91 -10.24
N ALA A 77 -1.26 -8.65 -9.01
CA ALA A 77 -1.28 -9.61 -7.91
C ALA A 77 -2.72 -10.07 -7.61
N GLY A 78 -3.68 -9.13 -7.57
CA GLY A 78 -5.09 -9.41 -7.40
C GLY A 78 -5.64 -10.36 -8.45
N GLN A 79 -5.41 -10.09 -9.72
CA GLN A 79 -5.88 -10.94 -10.82
C GLN A 79 -5.23 -12.33 -10.82
N ALA A 80 -3.93 -12.41 -10.51
CA ALA A 80 -3.24 -13.70 -10.41
C ALA A 80 -3.79 -14.54 -9.25
N ALA A 81 -4.00 -13.92 -8.09
CA ALA A 81 -4.59 -14.57 -6.92
C ALA A 81 -6.03 -15.01 -7.18
N GLU A 82 -6.86 -14.19 -7.85
CA GLU A 82 -8.24 -14.51 -8.19
C GLU A 82 -8.33 -15.74 -9.10
N ARG A 83 -7.52 -15.79 -10.16
CA ARG A 83 -7.47 -16.96 -11.05
C ARG A 83 -7.07 -18.23 -10.30
N THR A 84 -6.08 -18.11 -9.41
CA THR A 84 -5.64 -19.24 -8.58
C THR A 84 -6.73 -19.65 -7.59
N ALA A 85 -7.43 -18.70 -6.97
CA ALA A 85 -8.54 -18.97 -6.06
C ALA A 85 -9.72 -19.66 -6.75
N VAL A 86 -10.06 -19.27 -7.99
CA VAL A 86 -11.08 -19.93 -8.80
C VAL A 86 -10.72 -21.38 -9.06
N ASN A 87 -9.51 -21.65 -9.55
CA ASN A 87 -9.04 -23.01 -9.79
C ASN A 87 -8.98 -23.83 -8.49
N TYR A 88 -8.50 -23.21 -7.42
CA TYR A 88 -8.42 -23.85 -6.11
C TYR A 88 -9.80 -24.21 -5.54
N ALA A 89 -10.78 -23.32 -5.68
CA ALA A 89 -12.15 -23.58 -5.25
C ALA A 89 -12.78 -24.76 -6.01
N GLN A 90 -12.51 -24.90 -7.31
CA GLN A 90 -12.95 -26.08 -8.08
C GLN A 90 -12.32 -27.37 -7.55
N VAL A 91 -11.02 -27.35 -7.25
CA VAL A 91 -10.33 -28.51 -6.65
C VAL A 91 -10.90 -28.84 -5.27
N LEU A 92 -11.11 -27.81 -4.43
CA LEU A 92 -11.61 -27.97 -3.08
C LEU A 92 -13.05 -28.52 -3.03
N THR A 93 -13.89 -28.15 -4.01
CA THR A 93 -15.30 -28.52 -4.08
C THR A 93 -15.57 -29.77 -4.97
N SER A 94 -14.52 -30.31 -5.59
CA SER A 94 -14.61 -31.53 -6.37
C SER A 94 -13.97 -32.68 -5.61
N ILE A 95 -14.71 -33.78 -5.45
CA ILE A 95 -14.23 -34.97 -4.77
C ILE A 95 -14.71 -36.20 -5.52
N ASP A 96 -13.85 -37.23 -5.60
CA ASP A 96 -14.18 -38.55 -6.13
C ASP A 96 -13.77 -39.60 -5.09
N SER A 97 -14.74 -40.40 -4.63
CA SER A 97 -14.51 -41.50 -3.68
C SER A 97 -13.50 -42.54 -4.17
N ASN A 98 -13.27 -42.64 -5.48
CA ASN A 98 -12.26 -43.52 -6.05
C ASN A 98 -10.83 -42.93 -6.00
N GLN A 99 -10.72 -41.62 -5.81
CA GLN A 99 -9.45 -40.88 -5.85
C GLN A 99 -9.30 -39.93 -4.65
N VAL A 100 -9.84 -40.29 -3.49
CA VAL A 100 -9.89 -39.42 -2.30
C VAL A 100 -8.52 -38.93 -1.89
N ASP A 101 -7.51 -39.80 -1.89
CA ASP A 101 -6.15 -39.43 -1.47
C ASP A 101 -5.50 -38.43 -2.44
N GLN A 102 -5.78 -38.58 -3.75
CA GLN A 102 -5.30 -37.65 -4.75
C GLN A 102 -6.00 -36.28 -4.64
N ASN A 103 -7.34 -36.30 -4.42
CA ASN A 103 -8.08 -35.03 -4.18
C ASN A 103 -7.56 -34.29 -2.94
N PHE A 104 -7.35 -35.00 -1.83
CA PHE A 104 -6.81 -34.40 -0.61
C PHE A 104 -5.42 -33.83 -0.79
N SER A 105 -4.53 -34.55 -1.49
CA SER A 105 -3.20 -34.09 -1.81
C SER A 105 -3.24 -32.81 -2.66
N ALA A 106 -4.11 -32.76 -3.66
CA ALA A 106 -4.27 -31.57 -4.51
C ALA A 106 -4.75 -30.34 -3.72
N VAL A 107 -5.68 -30.51 -2.79
CA VAL A 107 -6.12 -29.44 -1.89
C VAL A 107 -4.98 -28.98 -0.98
N LEU A 108 -4.22 -29.90 -0.39
CA LEU A 108 -3.12 -29.59 0.52
C LEU A 108 -1.93 -28.92 -0.19
N ASP A 109 -1.71 -29.20 -1.47
CA ASP A 109 -0.66 -28.53 -2.27
C ASP A 109 -1.00 -27.05 -2.53
N GLY A 110 -2.28 -26.74 -2.66
CA GLY A 110 -2.76 -25.36 -2.82
C GLY A 110 -3.04 -24.62 -1.51
N ALA A 111 -2.82 -25.25 -0.35
CA ALA A 111 -3.12 -24.72 0.98
C ALA A 111 -1.86 -24.30 1.74
N THR A 112 -2.02 -23.32 2.64
CA THR A 112 -0.98 -22.88 3.57
C THR A 112 -1.62 -22.48 4.91
N GLY A 113 -0.79 -22.25 5.94
CA GLY A 113 -1.20 -21.74 7.24
C GLY A 113 -2.28 -22.54 7.93
N GLU A 114 -3.17 -21.84 8.62
CA GLU A 114 -4.24 -22.43 9.43
C GLU A 114 -5.17 -23.37 8.63
N PHE A 115 -5.46 -22.99 7.39
CA PHE A 115 -6.33 -23.81 6.54
C PHE A 115 -5.70 -25.18 6.24
N LYS A 116 -4.41 -25.21 5.93
CA LYS A 116 -3.68 -26.45 5.67
C LYS A 116 -3.71 -27.39 6.87
N ASP A 117 -3.49 -26.86 8.08
CA ASP A 117 -3.47 -27.64 9.32
C ASP A 117 -4.85 -28.21 9.65
N THR A 118 -5.89 -27.38 9.49
CA THR A 118 -7.27 -27.77 9.75
C THR A 118 -7.74 -28.80 8.74
N TYR A 119 -7.45 -28.58 7.43
CA TYR A 119 -7.84 -29.52 6.38
C TYR A 119 -7.13 -30.86 6.50
N THR A 120 -5.86 -30.88 6.88
CA THR A 120 -5.10 -32.12 7.13
C THR A 120 -5.78 -33.00 8.18
N LYS A 121 -6.25 -32.39 9.28
CA LYS A 121 -6.95 -33.11 10.35
C LYS A 121 -8.32 -33.60 9.89
N ALA A 122 -9.09 -32.75 9.21
CA ALA A 122 -10.42 -33.07 8.74
C ALA A 122 -10.42 -34.15 7.65
N SER A 123 -9.49 -34.11 6.69
CA SER A 123 -9.38 -35.05 5.61
C SER A 123 -9.13 -36.50 6.11
N ALA A 124 -8.27 -36.63 7.13
CA ALA A 124 -8.00 -37.93 7.75
C ALA A 124 -9.27 -38.58 8.35
N GLN A 125 -10.13 -37.76 8.96
CA GLN A 125 -11.40 -38.23 9.54
C GLN A 125 -12.49 -38.55 8.50
N LEU A 126 -12.51 -37.73 7.41
CA LEU A 126 -13.54 -37.84 6.38
C LEU A 126 -13.26 -38.95 5.35
N ARG A 127 -12.01 -39.38 5.20
CA ARG A 127 -11.55 -40.32 4.17
C ARG A 127 -12.43 -41.56 4.07
N GLN A 128 -12.58 -42.29 5.16
CA GLN A 128 -13.35 -43.55 5.18
C GLN A 128 -14.83 -43.29 4.90
N LEU A 129 -15.40 -42.23 5.47
CA LEU A 129 -16.80 -41.89 5.25
C LEU A 129 -17.11 -41.60 3.77
N LEU A 130 -16.22 -40.91 3.06
CA LEU A 130 -16.37 -40.57 1.64
C LEU A 130 -16.32 -41.85 0.76
N ILE A 131 -15.41 -42.79 1.08
CA ILE A 131 -15.27 -44.06 0.37
C ILE A 131 -16.52 -44.93 0.60
N ASP A 132 -16.95 -45.11 1.84
CA ASP A 132 -18.08 -45.98 2.21
C ASP A 132 -19.38 -45.46 1.61
N ASN A 133 -19.56 -44.15 1.50
CA ASN A 133 -20.76 -43.57 0.90
C ASN A 133 -20.67 -43.40 -0.62
N LYS A 134 -19.55 -43.77 -1.26
CA LYS A 134 -19.29 -43.51 -2.69
C LYS A 134 -19.58 -42.09 -3.07
N ALA A 135 -19.11 -41.18 -2.23
CA ALA A 135 -19.36 -39.74 -2.39
C ALA A 135 -18.63 -39.20 -3.62
N ALA A 136 -19.34 -38.45 -4.44
CA ALA A 136 -18.78 -37.70 -5.54
C ALA A 136 -19.35 -36.30 -5.53
N ALA A 137 -18.50 -35.31 -5.77
CA ALA A 137 -18.89 -33.92 -5.89
C ALA A 137 -18.10 -33.26 -7.03
N HIS A 138 -18.76 -32.36 -7.74
CA HIS A 138 -18.12 -31.56 -8.78
C HIS A 138 -18.55 -30.10 -8.61
N GLY A 139 -17.59 -29.26 -8.28
CA GLY A 139 -17.80 -27.82 -8.10
C GLY A 139 -17.43 -27.01 -9.33
N THR A 140 -18.29 -26.06 -9.66
CA THR A 140 -18.03 -25.08 -10.72
C THR A 140 -18.18 -23.69 -10.15
N VAL A 141 -17.14 -22.87 -10.30
CA VAL A 141 -17.20 -21.46 -9.90
C VAL A 141 -17.98 -20.70 -10.96
N VAL A 142 -19.10 -20.10 -10.55
CA VAL A 142 -20.00 -19.34 -11.45
C VAL A 142 -19.73 -17.84 -11.42
N ALA A 143 -19.15 -17.33 -10.33
CA ALA A 143 -18.75 -15.93 -10.21
C ALA A 143 -17.63 -15.80 -9.18
N SER A 144 -16.76 -14.82 -9.40
CA SER A 144 -15.71 -14.40 -8.48
C SER A 144 -15.64 -12.90 -8.37
N ALA A 145 -15.19 -12.40 -7.22
CA ALA A 145 -14.93 -10.97 -7.00
C ALA A 145 -13.82 -10.81 -5.96
N ILE A 146 -12.92 -9.85 -6.20
CA ILE A 146 -11.91 -9.48 -5.22
C ILE A 146 -12.56 -8.56 -4.17
N GLN A 147 -12.55 -8.98 -2.91
CA GLN A 147 -13.01 -8.17 -1.78
C GLN A 147 -11.93 -7.18 -1.32
N SER A 148 -10.69 -7.64 -1.26
CA SER A 148 -9.53 -6.82 -0.90
C SER A 148 -8.26 -7.39 -1.49
N GLN A 149 -7.30 -6.52 -1.81
CA GLN A 149 -6.04 -6.93 -2.40
C GLN A 149 -4.87 -6.10 -1.90
N THR A 150 -3.77 -6.76 -1.71
CA THR A 150 -2.43 -6.21 -1.49
C THR A 150 -1.44 -6.98 -2.37
N LYS A 151 -0.17 -6.61 -2.35
CA LYS A 151 0.86 -7.32 -3.13
C LYS A 151 0.98 -8.81 -2.79
N ASN A 152 0.78 -9.17 -1.51
CA ASN A 152 1.07 -10.53 -1.02
C ASN A 152 -0.16 -11.22 -0.42
N LYS A 153 -1.32 -10.54 -0.35
CA LYS A 153 -2.54 -11.08 0.23
C LYS A 153 -3.76 -10.56 -0.50
N VAL A 154 -4.62 -11.48 -0.93
CA VAL A 154 -5.86 -11.18 -1.65
C VAL A 154 -7.00 -11.98 -1.05
N VAL A 155 -8.13 -11.34 -0.83
CA VAL A 155 -9.36 -11.99 -0.39
C VAL A 155 -10.34 -12.03 -1.55
N VAL A 156 -10.75 -13.23 -1.93
CA VAL A 156 -11.65 -13.48 -3.06
C VAL A 156 -12.95 -14.07 -2.56
N LEU A 157 -14.06 -13.51 -3.02
CA LEU A 157 -15.40 -14.04 -2.84
C LEU A 157 -15.75 -14.88 -4.06
N LEU A 158 -16.27 -16.09 -3.83
CA LEU A 158 -16.58 -17.05 -4.87
C LEU A 158 -18.01 -17.55 -4.69
N MET A 159 -18.73 -17.66 -5.78
CA MET A 159 -19.99 -18.40 -5.86
C MET A 159 -19.74 -19.72 -6.58
N VAL A 160 -20.12 -20.82 -5.95
CA VAL A 160 -19.86 -22.17 -6.45
C VAL A 160 -21.17 -22.94 -6.55
N ASP A 161 -21.45 -23.46 -7.71
CA ASP A 161 -22.48 -24.49 -7.93
C ASP A 161 -21.79 -25.85 -7.83
N GLN A 162 -22.25 -26.68 -6.89
CA GLN A 162 -21.66 -27.99 -6.63
C GLN A 162 -22.71 -29.07 -6.85
N THR A 163 -22.43 -30.00 -7.75
CA THR A 163 -23.24 -31.18 -7.91
C THR A 163 -22.71 -32.26 -6.99
N VAL A 164 -23.54 -32.75 -6.06
CA VAL A 164 -23.17 -33.77 -5.07
C VAL A 164 -24.01 -35.00 -5.29
N SER A 165 -23.37 -36.19 -5.37
CA SER A 165 -24.00 -37.48 -5.43
C SER A 165 -23.39 -38.47 -4.43
N ASN A 166 -24.11 -39.49 -4.07
CA ASN A 166 -23.62 -40.58 -3.21
C ASN A 166 -24.40 -41.89 -3.48
N ALA A 167 -24.05 -42.94 -2.76
CA ALA A 167 -24.71 -44.25 -2.91
C ALA A 167 -26.24 -44.19 -2.72
N VAL A 168 -26.76 -43.29 -1.91
CA VAL A 168 -28.21 -43.15 -1.63
C VAL A 168 -28.91 -42.26 -2.67
N ARG A 169 -28.18 -41.27 -3.23
CA ARG A 169 -28.70 -40.33 -4.24
C ARG A 169 -27.75 -40.26 -5.44
N PRO A 170 -27.86 -41.23 -6.37
CA PRO A 170 -27.00 -41.27 -7.55
C PRO A 170 -27.32 -40.16 -8.57
N ASP A 171 -28.56 -39.65 -8.60
CA ASP A 171 -28.99 -38.60 -9.56
C ASP A 171 -28.35 -37.23 -9.30
N GLY A 172 -27.63 -37.09 -8.19
CA GLY A 172 -26.98 -35.83 -7.81
C GLY A 172 -27.96 -34.74 -7.37
N ARG A 173 -27.45 -33.83 -6.58
CA ARG A 173 -28.12 -32.59 -6.15
C ARG A 173 -27.22 -31.41 -6.40
N VAL A 174 -27.74 -30.32 -6.93
CA VAL A 174 -27.01 -29.11 -7.06
C VAL A 174 -27.16 -28.28 -5.78
N ASP A 175 -26.05 -28.05 -5.13
CA ASP A 175 -25.93 -27.14 -3.97
C ASP A 175 -25.20 -25.89 -4.38
N ARG A 176 -25.74 -24.74 -4.00
CA ARG A 176 -25.13 -23.44 -4.23
C ARG A 176 -24.49 -22.95 -2.96
N SER A 177 -23.21 -22.69 -3.03
CA SER A 177 -22.45 -22.19 -1.89
C SER A 177 -21.72 -20.90 -2.23
N ARG A 178 -21.44 -20.14 -1.18
CA ARG A 178 -20.60 -18.96 -1.22
C ARG A 178 -19.40 -19.23 -0.34
N MET A 179 -18.24 -18.87 -0.83
CA MET A 179 -17.04 -18.99 -0.03
C MET A 179 -16.18 -17.75 -0.14
N LYS A 180 -15.45 -17.49 0.92
CA LYS A 180 -14.44 -16.45 0.97
C LYS A 180 -13.08 -17.12 1.16
N VAL A 181 -12.21 -16.95 0.18
CA VAL A 181 -10.86 -17.54 0.19
C VAL A 181 -9.84 -16.43 0.35
N THR A 182 -8.99 -16.56 1.36
CA THR A 182 -7.83 -15.71 1.54
C THR A 182 -6.63 -16.38 0.89
N MET A 183 -6.08 -15.74 -0.13
CA MET A 183 -4.87 -16.17 -0.82
C MET A 183 -3.67 -15.39 -0.31
N GLU A 184 -2.55 -16.07 -0.11
CA GLU A 184 -1.27 -15.47 0.28
C GLU A 184 -0.18 -15.91 -0.68
N ASP A 185 0.68 -14.97 -1.07
CA ASP A 185 1.85 -15.28 -1.88
C ASP A 185 2.95 -15.86 -0.99
N VAL A 186 3.30 -17.09 -1.26
CA VAL A 186 4.36 -17.83 -0.56
C VAL A 186 5.40 -18.27 -1.59
N GLY A 187 6.48 -17.51 -1.67
CA GLY A 187 7.57 -17.81 -2.59
C GLY A 187 7.19 -17.73 -4.08
N GLY A 188 6.31 -16.80 -4.46
CA GLY A 188 5.83 -16.62 -5.83
C GLY A 188 4.66 -17.54 -6.21
N ARG A 189 4.11 -18.29 -5.26
CA ARG A 189 2.90 -19.12 -5.44
C ARG A 189 1.76 -18.59 -4.58
N TRP A 190 0.61 -18.38 -5.19
CA TRP A 190 -0.62 -18.05 -4.46
C TRP A 190 -1.20 -19.29 -3.82
N LEU A 191 -1.27 -19.33 -2.49
CA LEU A 191 -1.81 -20.45 -1.71
C LEU A 191 -2.96 -19.97 -0.82
N ALA A 192 -3.95 -20.85 -0.61
CA ALA A 192 -5.09 -20.56 0.27
C ALA A 192 -4.68 -20.70 1.74
N SER A 193 -4.70 -19.58 2.48
CA SER A 193 -4.38 -19.53 3.91
C SER A 193 -5.61 -19.65 4.79
N LYS A 194 -6.79 -19.28 4.26
CA LYS A 194 -8.07 -19.34 4.98
C LYS A 194 -9.22 -19.54 4.00
N VAL A 195 -10.16 -20.40 4.36
CA VAL A 195 -11.42 -20.60 3.65
C VAL A 195 -12.57 -20.47 4.64
N GLU A 196 -13.51 -19.59 4.33
CA GLU A 196 -14.70 -19.31 5.14
C GLU A 196 -15.94 -19.51 4.27
N LEU A 197 -16.98 -20.09 4.85
CA LEU A 197 -18.31 -20.30 4.25
C LEU A 197 -19.25 -19.32 4.98
N PRO A 198 -19.54 -18.13 4.41
CA PRO A 198 -20.41 -17.13 5.05
C PRO A 198 -21.88 -17.50 4.99
#